data_3ab42384c2fb6aec7c8080eb20dd6602
#
_entry.id   3ab42384c2fb6aec7c8080eb20dd6602
#
_cell.length_a   1.000
_cell.length_b   1.000
_cell.length_c   1.000
_cell.angle_alpha   90.00
_cell.angle_beta   90.00
_cell.angle_gamma   90.00
#
_symmetry.space_group_name_H-M   'P 1'
#
loop_
_entity.id
_entity.type
_entity.pdbx_description
1 polymer ?
#
loop_
_entity_poly.entity_id
_entity_poly.type
_entity_poly.pdbx_seq_one_letter_code
_entity_poly.pdbx_strand_id
1 'polypeptide(L)'
;MDNRKTIIIPALLLLALSSVSGQEVVIGTTSNPALKIHQKTARGKTTDTLELPFIDDFSYPGVYPDERLWEDNYVYINNNYSKNQITTGVATFDILDSKGEIYDNASTYPFEADKLTSLPINLDYGSDENVRLSFFFESGGVADKPELTDNLILYFYAPEEDKWEEVWRNDDVDFEGFKPVILGITEEKFLKKGFKFRFVNNASLGNINADPSMVGNCDQWNLDYVVIDKNREANDTIMADVAFKYPNRSLLKSYEAIPWKQFKKIYLQEMGPTFNVAYRNNDNIVRNVTREFQITDLYTGTIIRRFSGGATNIAAQTDVYYDAELFYKLDSINNDSAIFEVKSWLITDEFDRKENDTVVYYQYFTDYYGYDDGSAEGGYGINGLGASNAMAALRFRSYERDTIYAVRICFNESYEKSNITNFDLMIWDEIKGRPGNILLELEDRTVVKGDGINGFFTYKLPYPIPVDGAFYVGWRQHSELFLNVGLDLNTHPDGRQHYWINGNWYVSQVEGTLMIRPVAGFPLITGNNEITMPGESNKTRFWPNPATAHIYIDTEGYNRNSDFISITDLLGRKLISQPLTDYIDISSIPAGYYIVTITRENQTLSVNRLIKTH
;
A
#
# COMPACT_ATOMS: atom_id res chain seq x y z
N MET A 1 -80.45 -4.23 -20.95
CA MET A 1 -80.20 -3.22 -19.90
C MET A 1 -79.17 -3.82 -18.97
N ASP A 2 -77.92 -3.53 -19.23
CA ASP A 2 -76.80 -4.15 -18.51
C ASP A 2 -75.97 -3.01 -17.86
N ASN A 3 -76.09 -2.91 -16.55
CA ASN A 3 -75.44 -1.88 -15.73
C ASN A 3 -74.06 -2.36 -15.31
N ARG A 4 -73.01 -2.04 -16.07
CA ARG A 4 -71.62 -2.21 -15.60
C ARG A 4 -71.22 -0.99 -14.75
N LYS A 5 -71.07 -1.23 -13.44
CA LYS A 5 -70.46 -0.27 -12.52
C LYS A 5 -68.93 -0.35 -12.66
N THR A 6 -68.35 0.71 -13.15
CA THR A 6 -66.89 0.91 -13.18
C THR A 6 -66.42 1.32 -11.79
N ILE A 7 -65.67 0.46 -11.12
CA ILE A 7 -64.99 0.77 -9.86
C ILE A 7 -63.64 1.42 -10.21
N ILE A 8 -63.52 2.72 -9.94
CA ILE A 8 -62.26 3.43 -10.01
C ILE A 8 -61.53 3.22 -8.67
N ILE A 9 -60.44 2.42 -8.69
CA ILE A 9 -59.53 2.28 -7.57
C ILE A 9 -58.52 3.43 -7.67
N PRO A 10 -58.42 4.34 -6.69
CA PRO A 10 -57.36 5.33 -6.69
C PRO A 10 -56.04 4.62 -6.39
N ALA A 11 -55.10 4.62 -7.34
CA ALA A 11 -53.72 4.23 -7.12
C ALA A 11 -53.08 5.24 -6.16
N LEU A 12 -52.95 4.85 -4.90
CA LEU A 12 -52.13 5.59 -3.94
C LEU A 12 -50.68 5.41 -4.36
N LEU A 13 -50.13 6.44 -4.97
CA LEU A 13 -48.67 6.55 -5.23
C LEU A 13 -48.01 6.77 -3.86
N LEU A 14 -47.53 5.70 -3.23
CA LEU A 14 -46.57 5.82 -2.13
C LEU A 14 -45.25 6.35 -2.73
N LEU A 15 -45.05 7.63 -2.68
CA LEU A 15 -43.72 8.23 -2.74
C LEU A 15 -42.98 7.73 -1.50
N ALA A 16 -42.16 6.71 -1.67
CA ALA A 16 -41.11 6.41 -0.72
C ALA A 16 -40.14 7.59 -0.78
N LEU A 17 -40.31 8.55 0.13
CA LEU A 17 -39.26 9.48 0.51
C LEU A 17 -38.18 8.61 1.15
N SER A 18 -37.24 8.11 0.35
CA SER A 18 -35.97 7.66 0.88
C SER A 18 -35.32 8.93 1.44
N SER A 19 -35.45 9.15 2.75
CA SER A 19 -34.59 10.07 3.45
C SER A 19 -33.17 9.57 3.19
N VAL A 20 -32.39 10.32 2.44
CA VAL A 20 -30.95 10.10 2.32
C VAL A 20 -30.42 10.35 3.72
N SER A 21 -30.28 9.29 4.51
CA SER A 21 -29.61 9.38 5.81
C SER A 21 -28.10 9.24 5.55
N GLY A 22 -27.28 9.85 6.40
CA GLY A 22 -25.84 9.64 6.35
C GLY A 22 -25.49 8.17 6.31
N GLN A 23 -24.50 7.80 5.51
CA GLN A 23 -24.07 6.43 5.27
C GLN A 23 -22.54 6.34 5.24
N GLU A 24 -22.04 5.12 5.40
CA GLU A 24 -20.63 4.82 5.16
C GLU A 24 -20.30 5.03 3.68
N VAL A 25 -19.14 5.60 3.42
CA VAL A 25 -18.65 5.87 2.06
C VAL A 25 -17.17 5.53 1.98
N VAL A 26 -16.78 4.94 0.86
CA VAL A 26 -15.38 4.70 0.48
C VAL A 26 -15.09 5.54 -0.76
N ILE A 27 -13.94 6.18 -0.77
CA ILE A 27 -13.43 6.94 -1.92
C ILE A 27 -11.98 6.55 -2.21
N GLY A 28 -11.48 6.88 -3.39
CA GLY A 28 -10.06 6.78 -3.70
C GLY A 28 -9.21 7.78 -2.90
N THR A 29 -7.90 7.69 -3.01
CA THR A 29 -6.95 8.62 -2.39
C THR A 29 -6.71 9.82 -3.31
N THR A 30 -6.36 10.97 -2.76
CA THR A 30 -5.99 12.16 -3.55
C THR A 30 -4.49 12.30 -3.70
N SER A 31 -3.73 11.41 -3.07
CA SER A 31 -2.27 11.44 -3.16
C SER A 31 -1.67 10.08 -2.85
N ASN A 32 -0.53 9.79 -3.48
CA ASN A 32 0.29 8.62 -3.19
C ASN A 32 1.56 9.03 -2.42
N PRO A 33 1.63 8.78 -1.11
CA PRO A 33 2.79 9.13 -0.30
C PRO A 33 4.09 8.41 -0.72
N ALA A 34 3.97 7.20 -1.29
CA ALA A 34 5.14 6.45 -1.76
C ALA A 34 5.84 7.17 -2.92
N LEU A 35 5.07 7.68 -3.90
CA LEU A 35 5.62 8.48 -4.99
C LEU A 35 6.21 9.81 -4.48
N LYS A 36 5.54 10.48 -3.54
CA LYS A 36 6.04 11.74 -2.94
C LYS A 36 7.41 11.61 -2.29
N ILE A 37 7.67 10.50 -1.60
CA ILE A 37 8.92 10.26 -0.87
C ILE A 37 10.05 9.85 -1.82
N HIS A 38 9.74 9.07 -2.87
CA HIS A 38 10.72 8.53 -3.80
C HIS A 38 10.93 9.39 -5.04
N GLN A 39 10.51 10.67 -5.02
CA GLN A 39 10.65 11.57 -6.18
C GLN A 39 12.04 11.45 -6.82
N LYS A 40 12.06 11.00 -8.06
CA LYS A 40 13.28 10.97 -8.87
C LYS A 40 13.56 12.36 -9.44
N THR A 41 14.79 12.83 -9.32
CA THR A 41 15.27 13.95 -10.13
C THR A 41 15.25 13.53 -11.59
N ALA A 42 14.66 14.36 -12.45
CA ALA A 42 14.63 14.11 -13.88
C ALA A 42 16.03 13.81 -14.40
N ARG A 43 16.27 12.59 -14.85
CA ARG A 43 17.53 12.21 -15.53
C ARG A 43 17.48 12.66 -16.99
N GLY A 44 18.68 12.94 -17.52
CA GLY A 44 18.83 13.16 -18.95
C GLY A 44 18.37 11.91 -19.71
N LYS A 45 17.64 12.11 -20.82
CA LYS A 45 17.14 11.03 -21.68
C LYS A 45 18.30 10.11 -22.07
N THR A 46 18.21 8.83 -21.73
CA THR A 46 19.05 7.80 -22.35
C THR A 46 18.65 7.68 -23.81
N THR A 47 19.62 7.69 -24.70
CA THR A 47 19.39 7.56 -26.15
C THR A 47 19.62 6.13 -26.62
N ASP A 48 19.85 5.20 -25.71
CA ASP A 48 20.14 3.82 -26.04
C ASP A 48 18.88 3.12 -26.58
N THR A 49 19.06 2.44 -27.70
CA THR A 49 18.00 1.63 -28.32
C THR A 49 18.06 0.23 -27.74
N LEU A 50 16.94 -0.27 -27.25
CA LEU A 50 16.81 -1.62 -26.70
C LEU A 50 16.78 -2.67 -27.83
N GLU A 51 17.28 -3.86 -27.54
CA GLU A 51 17.16 -5.03 -28.40
C GLU A 51 16.07 -5.97 -27.85
N LEU A 52 15.53 -6.85 -28.70
CA LEU A 52 14.59 -7.90 -28.27
C LEU A 52 15.30 -9.03 -27.53
N PRO A 53 14.64 -9.69 -26.57
CA PRO A 53 13.27 -9.42 -26.11
C PRO A 53 13.17 -8.21 -25.19
N PHE A 54 12.08 -7.45 -25.32
CA PHE A 54 11.64 -6.49 -24.30
C PHE A 54 10.71 -7.22 -23.35
N ILE A 55 11.00 -7.26 -22.06
CA ILE A 55 10.19 -7.94 -21.06
C ILE A 55 10.17 -7.12 -19.78
N ASP A 56 8.96 -6.85 -19.27
CA ASP A 56 8.76 -6.31 -17.93
C ASP A 56 7.55 -6.98 -17.26
N ASP A 57 7.77 -7.57 -16.09
CA ASP A 57 6.76 -8.16 -15.23
C ASP A 57 6.57 -7.35 -13.94
N PHE A 58 7.18 -6.18 -13.84
CA PHE A 58 7.10 -5.24 -12.72
C PHE A 58 7.47 -5.81 -11.34
N SER A 59 8.16 -6.95 -11.28
CA SER A 59 8.46 -7.67 -10.04
C SER A 59 9.66 -7.13 -9.25
N TYR A 60 10.23 -6.01 -9.65
CA TYR A 60 11.37 -5.39 -9.00
C TYR A 60 10.98 -4.47 -7.83
N PRO A 61 11.88 -4.25 -6.86
CA PRO A 61 11.62 -3.30 -5.79
C PRO A 61 11.64 -1.85 -6.30
N GLY A 62 10.66 -1.08 -5.89
CA GLY A 62 10.54 0.33 -6.26
C GLY A 62 9.09 0.70 -6.50
N VAL A 63 8.86 1.99 -6.70
CA VAL A 63 7.53 2.58 -6.90
C VAL A 63 7.36 3.18 -8.29
N TYR A 64 8.42 3.20 -9.08
CA TYR A 64 8.45 3.73 -10.44
C TYR A 64 8.86 2.66 -11.44
N PRO A 65 8.41 2.77 -12.70
CA PRO A 65 8.87 1.93 -13.80
C PRO A 65 10.40 1.90 -13.92
N ASP A 66 10.94 0.77 -14.38
CA ASP A 66 12.37 0.62 -14.60
C ASP A 66 12.86 1.57 -15.70
N GLU A 67 13.71 2.52 -15.33
CA GLU A 67 14.30 3.52 -16.25
C GLU A 67 15.15 2.91 -17.37
N ARG A 68 15.49 1.62 -17.28
CA ARG A 68 16.20 0.89 -18.35
C ARG A 68 15.24 0.43 -19.46
N LEU A 69 13.92 0.44 -19.20
CA LEU A 69 12.88 0.00 -20.13
C LEU A 69 11.92 1.14 -20.49
N TRP A 70 11.66 2.08 -19.57
CA TRP A 70 10.60 3.06 -19.67
C TRP A 70 11.11 4.52 -19.59
N GLU A 71 10.47 5.41 -20.38
CA GLU A 71 10.77 6.86 -20.37
C GLU A 71 10.03 7.61 -19.27
N ASP A 72 8.84 7.12 -18.88
CA ASP A 72 7.87 7.81 -18.04
C ASP A 72 7.86 7.29 -16.59
N ASN A 73 7.35 8.12 -15.67
CA ASN A 73 7.20 7.81 -14.24
C ASN A 73 5.77 8.15 -13.76
N TYR A 74 4.76 7.98 -14.62
CA TYR A 74 3.37 8.34 -14.28
C TYR A 74 2.56 7.18 -13.73
N VAL A 75 3.03 5.94 -13.89
CA VAL A 75 2.36 4.77 -13.31
C VAL A 75 3.04 4.34 -12.02
N TYR A 76 2.27 3.79 -11.11
CA TYR A 76 2.71 3.33 -9.80
C TYR A 76 2.99 1.83 -9.81
N ILE A 77 4.23 1.44 -9.49
CA ILE A 77 4.61 0.03 -9.35
C ILE A 77 4.31 -0.41 -7.92
N ASN A 78 3.49 -1.45 -7.77
CA ASN A 78 3.00 -1.88 -6.46
C ASN A 78 2.49 -3.34 -6.45
N ASN A 79 2.07 -3.80 -5.25
CA ASN A 79 1.44 -5.10 -5.03
C ASN A 79 0.07 -4.99 -4.35
N ASN A 80 -0.49 -3.77 -4.26
CA ASN A 80 -1.62 -3.47 -3.38
C ASN A 80 -2.92 -3.21 -4.13
N TYR A 81 -2.86 -2.77 -5.39
CA TYR A 81 -4.04 -2.38 -6.17
C TYR A 81 -4.66 -3.50 -7.01
N SER A 82 -3.89 -4.54 -7.33
CA SER A 82 -4.39 -5.68 -8.11
C SER A 82 -4.96 -6.79 -7.24
N LYS A 83 -6.01 -7.46 -7.71
CA LYS A 83 -6.63 -8.63 -7.04
C LYS A 83 -6.05 -9.96 -7.47
N ASN A 84 -5.70 -10.14 -8.73
CA ASN A 84 -5.36 -11.44 -9.30
C ASN A 84 -4.09 -11.37 -10.14
N GLN A 85 -3.01 -10.90 -9.54
CA GLN A 85 -1.71 -10.73 -10.21
C GLN A 85 -1.26 -12.00 -10.92
N ILE A 86 -0.61 -11.84 -12.06
CA ILE A 86 0.07 -12.91 -12.79
C ILE A 86 1.42 -13.19 -12.13
N THR A 87 2.16 -12.11 -11.85
CA THR A 87 3.39 -12.12 -11.09
C THR A 87 3.30 -11.13 -9.93
N THR A 88 4.24 -11.16 -8.99
CA THR A 88 4.34 -10.14 -7.96
C THR A 88 4.74 -8.80 -8.60
N GLY A 89 3.99 -7.75 -8.32
CA GLY A 89 4.19 -6.43 -8.92
C GLY A 89 3.32 -6.17 -10.14
N VAL A 90 2.72 -4.99 -10.17
CA VAL A 90 1.92 -4.48 -11.31
C VAL A 90 2.21 -3.01 -11.52
N ALA A 91 1.99 -2.53 -12.75
CA ALA A 91 1.96 -1.11 -13.06
C ALA A 91 0.50 -0.61 -13.00
N THR A 92 0.18 0.23 -12.02
CA THR A 92 -1.15 0.81 -11.84
C THR A 92 -1.22 2.20 -12.43
N PHE A 93 -2.21 2.43 -13.28
CA PHE A 93 -2.65 3.72 -13.78
C PHE A 93 -3.72 4.19 -12.79
N ASP A 94 -3.40 5.17 -11.96
CA ASP A 94 -4.19 5.56 -10.79
C ASP A 94 -4.63 7.03 -10.81
N ILE A 95 -4.44 7.73 -11.95
CA ILE A 95 -4.71 9.15 -12.16
C ILE A 95 -3.96 10.10 -11.23
N LEU A 96 -2.87 9.64 -10.64
CA LEU A 96 -1.94 10.48 -9.88
C LEU A 96 -0.67 10.73 -10.71
N ASP A 97 -0.21 11.96 -10.74
CA ASP A 97 0.99 12.32 -11.49
C ASP A 97 2.27 11.67 -10.92
N SER A 98 3.40 11.87 -11.57
CA SER A 98 4.70 11.34 -11.14
C SER A 98 5.16 11.80 -9.74
N LYS A 99 4.46 12.76 -9.12
CA LYS A 99 4.68 13.22 -7.74
C LYS A 99 3.66 12.62 -6.77
N GLY A 100 2.72 11.83 -7.27
CA GLY A 100 1.63 11.25 -6.50
C GLY A 100 0.54 12.26 -6.13
N GLU A 101 0.17 13.16 -7.04
CA GLU A 101 -0.91 14.12 -6.87
C GLU A 101 -1.88 14.04 -8.05
N ILE A 102 -3.16 14.32 -7.82
CA ILE A 102 -4.15 14.39 -8.91
C ILE A 102 -3.68 15.42 -9.94
N TYR A 103 -3.83 15.09 -11.22
CA TYR A 103 -3.43 15.95 -12.33
C TYR A 103 -4.11 17.32 -12.29
N ASP A 104 -3.37 18.40 -12.56
CA ASP A 104 -3.92 19.78 -12.62
C ASP A 104 -5.02 19.96 -13.68
N ASN A 105 -5.03 19.13 -14.72
CA ASN A 105 -6.03 19.13 -15.78
C ASN A 105 -7.17 18.13 -15.56
N ALA A 106 -7.21 17.46 -14.42
CA ALA A 106 -8.25 16.50 -14.09
C ALA A 106 -9.64 17.15 -14.11
N SER A 107 -10.62 16.44 -14.65
CA SER A 107 -11.96 16.97 -14.86
C SER A 107 -13.03 15.89 -14.72
N THR A 108 -14.30 16.31 -14.70
CA THR A 108 -15.46 15.41 -14.73
C THR A 108 -15.77 14.86 -16.14
N TYR A 109 -14.98 15.20 -17.13
CA TYR A 109 -15.03 14.63 -18.47
C TYR A 109 -13.77 13.82 -18.72
N PRO A 110 -13.81 12.75 -19.53
CA PRO A 110 -12.63 11.94 -19.81
C PRO A 110 -11.45 12.79 -20.28
N PHE A 111 -10.30 12.60 -19.65
CA PHE A 111 -9.03 13.25 -19.96
C PHE A 111 -7.90 12.22 -19.98
N GLU A 112 -6.86 12.46 -20.76
CA GLU A 112 -5.65 11.62 -20.70
C GLU A 112 -4.93 11.86 -19.38
N ALA A 113 -4.72 10.79 -18.60
CA ALA A 113 -4.07 10.81 -17.30
C ALA A 113 -2.66 10.20 -17.39
N ASP A 114 -2.48 8.96 -16.95
CA ASP A 114 -1.18 8.32 -16.85
C ASP A 114 -0.66 7.84 -18.19
N LYS A 115 0.67 7.74 -18.29
CA LYS A 115 1.37 7.25 -19.48
C LYS A 115 2.50 6.32 -19.08
N LEU A 116 2.67 5.26 -19.86
CA LEU A 116 3.80 4.34 -19.74
C LEU A 116 4.39 4.14 -21.13
N THR A 117 5.50 4.84 -21.41
CA THR A 117 6.16 4.87 -22.72
C THR A 117 7.46 4.10 -22.68
N SER A 118 7.66 3.16 -23.59
CA SER A 118 8.92 2.41 -23.70
C SER A 118 10.07 3.31 -24.17
N LEU A 119 11.30 2.96 -23.79
CA LEU A 119 12.49 3.43 -24.49
C LEU A 119 12.45 2.98 -25.96
N PRO A 120 13.24 3.63 -26.86
CA PRO A 120 13.33 3.21 -28.24
C PRO A 120 13.79 1.77 -28.37
N ILE A 121 13.12 0.96 -29.21
CA ILE A 121 13.41 -0.44 -29.45
C ILE A 121 13.86 -0.62 -30.88
N ASN A 122 14.82 -1.50 -31.11
CA ASN A 122 15.22 -1.92 -32.44
C ASN A 122 14.25 -2.99 -32.97
N LEU A 123 13.36 -2.61 -33.87
CA LEU A 123 12.47 -3.52 -34.60
C LEU A 123 12.78 -3.57 -36.09
N ASP A 124 14.03 -3.34 -36.50
CA ASP A 124 14.46 -3.48 -37.88
C ASP A 124 14.54 -4.96 -38.28
N TYR A 125 13.37 -5.60 -38.33
CA TYR A 125 13.15 -7.01 -38.68
C TYR A 125 12.21 -7.13 -39.89
N GLY A 126 12.33 -8.23 -40.61
CA GLY A 126 11.36 -8.59 -41.65
C GLY A 126 9.98 -8.95 -41.07
N SER A 127 8.95 -8.75 -41.83
CA SER A 127 7.56 -9.09 -41.41
C SER A 127 7.38 -10.61 -41.17
N ASP A 128 8.26 -11.45 -41.69
CA ASP A 128 8.31 -12.90 -41.50
C ASP A 128 8.86 -13.31 -40.12
N GLU A 129 9.52 -12.42 -39.40
CA GLU A 129 10.01 -12.64 -38.03
C GLU A 129 8.90 -12.66 -36.96
N ASN A 130 7.65 -12.42 -37.35
CA ASN A 130 6.47 -12.49 -36.46
C ASN A 130 6.65 -11.76 -35.12
N VAL A 131 7.04 -10.49 -35.17
CA VAL A 131 7.18 -9.64 -33.98
C VAL A 131 5.82 -9.38 -33.37
N ARG A 132 5.68 -9.67 -32.06
CA ARG A 132 4.41 -9.44 -31.32
C ARG A 132 4.64 -8.79 -29.99
N LEU A 133 3.70 -7.90 -29.63
CA LEU A 133 3.56 -7.35 -28.29
C LEU A 133 2.43 -8.07 -27.58
N SER A 134 2.65 -8.50 -26.35
CA SER A 134 1.62 -9.03 -25.47
C SER A 134 1.71 -8.39 -24.09
N PHE A 135 0.58 -8.34 -23.41
CA PHE A 135 0.47 -7.87 -22.02
C PHE A 135 -0.80 -8.43 -21.38
N PHE A 136 -0.85 -8.33 -20.04
CA PHE A 136 -2.06 -8.61 -19.28
C PHE A 136 -2.56 -7.31 -18.68
N PHE A 137 -3.89 -7.14 -18.62
CA PHE A 137 -4.50 -5.94 -18.01
C PHE A 137 -5.72 -6.31 -17.16
N GLU A 138 -5.92 -5.57 -16.07
CA GLU A 138 -7.03 -5.72 -15.12
C GLU A 138 -7.74 -4.37 -14.96
N SER A 139 -9.07 -4.41 -14.90
CA SER A 139 -9.94 -3.26 -14.65
C SER A 139 -10.20 -3.11 -13.15
N GLY A 140 -9.87 -1.98 -12.56
CA GLY A 140 -10.13 -1.61 -11.17
C GLY A 140 -9.22 -2.30 -10.14
N GLY A 141 -9.23 -3.62 -10.06
CA GLY A 141 -8.54 -4.35 -9.00
C GLY A 141 -9.27 -4.22 -7.65
N VAL A 142 -8.58 -3.78 -6.58
CA VAL A 142 -9.18 -3.52 -5.26
C VAL A 142 -9.82 -2.14 -5.16
N ALA A 143 -9.43 -1.22 -6.05
CA ALA A 143 -9.88 0.16 -6.04
C ALA A 143 -10.99 0.42 -7.06
N ASP A 144 -11.17 1.67 -7.45
CA ASP A 144 -12.28 2.10 -8.31
C ASP A 144 -12.17 1.58 -9.74
N LYS A 145 -13.29 1.11 -10.27
CA LYS A 145 -13.36 0.49 -11.59
C LYS A 145 -13.71 1.54 -12.63
N PRO A 146 -12.97 1.61 -13.76
CA PRO A 146 -13.25 2.60 -14.79
C PRO A 146 -14.62 2.41 -15.46
N GLU A 147 -15.20 3.52 -15.91
CA GLU A 147 -16.36 3.52 -16.81
C GLU A 147 -15.95 3.19 -18.25
N LEU A 148 -16.95 2.88 -19.10
CA LEU A 148 -16.70 2.54 -20.51
C LEU A 148 -16.01 3.64 -21.34
N THR A 149 -16.03 4.88 -20.87
CA THR A 149 -15.37 6.03 -21.53
C THR A 149 -13.94 6.22 -21.09
N ASP A 150 -13.55 5.58 -19.98
CA ASP A 150 -12.27 5.78 -19.31
C ASP A 150 -11.34 4.61 -19.64
N ASN A 151 -10.93 4.59 -20.90
CA ASN A 151 -10.25 3.48 -21.54
C ASN A 151 -8.77 3.41 -21.21
N LEU A 152 -8.22 2.17 -21.24
CA LEU A 152 -6.80 1.92 -21.44
C LEU A 152 -6.52 1.78 -22.95
N ILE A 153 -5.55 2.54 -23.45
CA ILE A 153 -5.25 2.67 -24.88
C ILE A 153 -3.78 2.37 -25.12
N LEU A 154 -3.48 1.65 -26.20
CA LEU A 154 -2.12 1.38 -26.63
C LEU A 154 -1.84 2.08 -27.97
N TYR A 155 -0.74 2.81 -28.01
CA TYR A 155 -0.23 3.47 -29.22
C TYR A 155 1.11 2.86 -29.63
N PHE A 156 1.34 2.79 -30.94
CA PHE A 156 2.64 2.53 -31.55
C PHE A 156 3.19 3.81 -32.19
N TYR A 157 4.49 4.00 -32.06
CA TYR A 157 5.20 5.09 -32.69
C TYR A 157 5.89 4.62 -33.97
N ALA A 158 5.62 5.32 -35.08
CA ALA A 158 6.26 5.12 -36.36
C ALA A 158 7.48 6.07 -36.49
N PRO A 159 8.72 5.57 -36.35
CA PRO A 159 9.91 6.44 -36.22
C PRO A 159 10.17 7.35 -37.43
N GLU A 160 9.94 6.84 -38.64
CA GLU A 160 10.19 7.58 -39.87
C GLU A 160 9.11 8.64 -40.19
N GLU A 161 7.91 8.47 -39.62
CA GLU A 161 6.79 9.38 -39.77
C GLU A 161 6.65 10.38 -38.61
N ASP A 162 7.42 10.18 -37.54
CA ASP A 162 7.32 10.93 -36.27
C ASP A 162 5.88 11.00 -35.74
N LYS A 163 5.20 9.84 -35.72
CA LYS A 163 3.78 9.77 -35.42
C LYS A 163 3.41 8.62 -34.50
N TRP A 164 2.53 8.92 -33.53
CA TRP A 164 1.86 7.92 -32.70
C TRP A 164 0.53 7.51 -33.34
N GLU A 165 0.25 6.20 -33.36
CA GLU A 165 -1.01 5.65 -33.86
C GLU A 165 -1.63 4.72 -32.85
N GLU A 166 -2.92 4.89 -32.58
CA GLU A 166 -3.70 3.97 -31.74
C GLU A 166 -3.80 2.62 -32.44
N VAL A 167 -3.39 1.55 -31.75
CA VAL A 167 -3.41 0.19 -32.27
C VAL A 167 -4.29 -0.76 -31.46
N TRP A 168 -4.64 -0.36 -30.26
CA TRP A 168 -5.54 -1.13 -29.41
C TRP A 168 -6.19 -0.21 -28.36
N ARG A 169 -7.41 -0.58 -27.99
CA ARG A 169 -8.18 0.01 -26.89
C ARG A 169 -9.03 -1.08 -26.29
N ASN A 170 -9.20 -1.09 -24.95
CA ASN A 170 -10.16 -1.99 -24.32
C ASN A 170 -11.60 -1.64 -24.79
N ASP A 171 -12.42 -2.67 -24.94
CA ASP A 171 -13.83 -2.57 -25.33
C ASP A 171 -14.78 -2.98 -24.19
N ASP A 172 -14.24 -3.40 -23.08
CA ASP A 172 -14.98 -3.90 -21.91
C ASP A 172 -14.25 -3.50 -20.63
N VAL A 173 -14.99 -3.08 -19.63
CA VAL A 173 -14.50 -2.75 -18.29
C VAL A 173 -15.09 -3.68 -17.23
N ASP A 174 -16.16 -4.42 -17.57
CA ASP A 174 -16.89 -5.26 -16.61
C ASP A 174 -16.41 -6.71 -16.62
N PHE A 175 -15.17 -6.89 -16.21
CA PHE A 175 -14.57 -8.21 -16.02
C PHE A 175 -13.77 -8.26 -14.73
N GLU A 176 -13.42 -9.47 -14.31
CA GLU A 176 -12.59 -9.70 -13.14
C GLU A 176 -11.27 -10.37 -13.53
N GLY A 177 -10.19 -9.97 -12.84
CA GLY A 177 -8.84 -10.47 -13.06
C GLY A 177 -8.22 -9.99 -14.37
N PHE A 178 -7.08 -10.56 -14.70
CA PHE A 178 -6.29 -10.17 -15.85
C PHE A 178 -6.77 -10.82 -17.15
N LYS A 179 -6.90 -10.00 -18.20
CA LYS A 179 -7.11 -10.45 -19.58
C LYS A 179 -5.82 -10.33 -20.38
N PRO A 180 -5.43 -11.36 -21.15
CA PRO A 180 -4.30 -11.27 -22.06
C PRO A 180 -4.68 -10.53 -23.34
N VAL A 181 -3.73 -9.76 -23.86
CA VAL A 181 -3.76 -9.16 -25.20
C VAL A 181 -2.49 -9.54 -25.93
N ILE A 182 -2.61 -9.89 -27.21
CA ILE A 182 -1.47 -10.12 -28.10
C ILE A 182 -1.71 -9.48 -29.46
N LEU A 183 -0.77 -8.64 -29.89
CA LEU A 183 -0.86 -7.87 -31.13
C LEU A 183 0.35 -8.14 -32.01
N GLY A 184 0.13 -8.38 -33.30
CA GLY A 184 1.20 -8.44 -34.28
C GLY A 184 1.71 -7.05 -34.68
N ILE A 185 3.02 -6.87 -34.70
CA ILE A 185 3.64 -5.67 -35.27
C ILE A 185 4.03 -6.01 -36.70
N THR A 186 3.12 -5.74 -37.66
CA THR A 186 3.25 -6.24 -39.04
C THR A 186 3.44 -5.14 -40.08
N GLU A 187 3.10 -3.88 -39.76
CA GLU A 187 3.25 -2.77 -40.68
C GLU A 187 4.72 -2.30 -40.73
N GLU A 188 5.26 -2.13 -41.95
CA GLU A 188 6.65 -1.73 -42.19
C GLU A 188 7.07 -0.45 -41.47
N LYS A 189 6.12 0.50 -41.28
CA LYS A 189 6.40 1.76 -40.58
C LYS A 189 6.76 1.56 -39.07
N PHE A 190 6.32 0.45 -38.47
CA PHE A 190 6.62 0.09 -37.08
C PHE A 190 7.85 -0.82 -36.97
N LEU A 191 8.16 -1.61 -38.01
CA LEU A 191 9.31 -2.50 -38.06
C LEU A 191 10.59 -1.72 -38.40
N LYS A 192 10.95 -0.80 -37.51
CA LYS A 192 12.08 0.12 -37.65
C LYS A 192 12.86 0.24 -36.35
N LYS A 193 14.13 0.59 -36.47
CA LYS A 193 14.92 1.02 -35.32
C LYS A 193 14.36 2.33 -34.76
N GLY A 194 14.15 2.37 -33.43
CA GLY A 194 13.57 3.52 -32.75
C GLY A 194 12.04 3.41 -32.56
N PHE A 195 11.46 2.26 -32.86
CA PHE A 195 10.08 1.96 -32.48
C PHE A 195 9.87 2.19 -31.00
N LYS A 196 8.69 2.70 -30.63
CA LYS A 196 8.21 2.79 -29.25
C LYS A 196 6.74 2.39 -29.17
N PHE A 197 6.32 2.02 -27.98
CA PHE A 197 4.91 1.86 -27.67
C PHE A 197 4.57 2.61 -26.38
N ARG A 198 3.29 2.95 -26.22
CA ARG A 198 2.82 3.73 -25.08
C ARG A 198 1.43 3.27 -24.68
N PHE A 199 1.27 2.95 -23.40
CA PHE A 199 -0.04 2.87 -22.77
C PHE A 199 -0.46 4.24 -22.23
N VAL A 200 -1.75 4.55 -22.35
CA VAL A 200 -2.37 5.77 -21.81
C VAL A 200 -3.74 5.38 -21.28
N ASN A 201 -4.10 5.86 -20.09
CA ASN A 201 -5.49 5.75 -19.64
C ASN A 201 -6.23 7.09 -19.80
N ASN A 202 -7.53 7.00 -20.10
CA ASN A 202 -8.47 8.07 -19.85
C ASN A 202 -9.11 7.86 -18.50
N ALA A 203 -9.45 8.96 -17.84
CA ALA A 203 -10.15 8.97 -16.57
C ALA A 203 -11.08 10.17 -16.44
N SER A 204 -12.10 10.06 -15.58
CA SER A 204 -13.01 11.16 -15.26
C SER A 204 -13.32 11.22 -13.78
N LEU A 205 -13.01 12.35 -13.15
CA LEU A 205 -13.25 12.53 -11.73
C LEU A 205 -14.75 12.57 -11.40
N GLY A 206 -15.13 12.08 -10.25
CA GLY A 206 -16.44 12.32 -9.66
C GLY A 206 -16.80 13.81 -9.62
N ASN A 207 -18.06 14.14 -9.31
CA ASN A 207 -18.54 15.53 -9.39
C ASN A 207 -17.88 16.45 -8.31
N ILE A 208 -16.75 17.03 -8.67
CA ILE A 208 -15.95 17.95 -7.85
C ILE A 208 -16.79 19.11 -7.30
N ASN A 209 -17.75 19.61 -8.09
CA ASN A 209 -18.57 20.77 -7.70
C ASN A 209 -19.67 20.42 -6.71
N ALA A 210 -20.04 19.16 -6.58
CA ALA A 210 -21.06 18.73 -5.62
C ALA A 210 -20.49 18.57 -4.21
N ASP A 211 -19.39 17.83 -4.07
CA ASP A 211 -18.71 17.64 -2.79
C ASP A 211 -17.21 17.34 -3.04
N PRO A 212 -16.32 18.32 -2.96
CA PRO A 212 -14.88 18.11 -3.15
C PRO A 212 -14.27 17.11 -2.15
N SER A 213 -14.88 16.93 -0.96
CA SER A 213 -14.37 15.99 0.03
C SER A 213 -14.54 14.54 -0.39
N MET A 214 -15.38 14.27 -1.37
CA MET A 214 -15.67 12.94 -1.93
C MET A 214 -14.88 12.62 -3.20
N VAL A 215 -13.96 13.49 -3.61
CA VAL A 215 -13.12 13.28 -4.79
C VAL A 215 -11.84 12.55 -4.39
N GLY A 216 -11.53 11.49 -5.10
CA GLY A 216 -10.30 10.72 -4.97
C GLY A 216 -9.86 10.22 -6.35
N ASN A 217 -8.78 9.47 -6.40
CA ASN A 217 -8.38 8.76 -7.60
C ASN A 217 -9.42 7.68 -7.96
N CYS A 218 -9.55 7.41 -9.25
CA CYS A 218 -10.59 6.54 -9.81
C CYS A 218 -10.10 5.91 -11.11
N ASP A 219 -10.95 5.16 -11.79
CA ASP A 219 -10.73 4.64 -13.15
C ASP A 219 -9.40 3.88 -13.28
N GLN A 220 -9.13 3.01 -12.32
CA GLN A 220 -7.82 2.38 -12.21
C GLN A 220 -7.67 1.21 -13.17
N TRP A 221 -6.49 1.12 -13.80
CA TRP A 221 -6.05 0.01 -14.60
C TRP A 221 -4.76 -0.58 -14.05
N ASN A 222 -4.68 -1.89 -14.01
CA ASN A 222 -3.44 -2.60 -13.68
C ASN A 222 -2.90 -3.29 -14.93
N LEU A 223 -1.61 -3.16 -15.17
CA LEU A 223 -0.87 -3.77 -16.27
C LEU A 223 0.18 -4.71 -15.70
N ASP A 224 0.31 -5.89 -16.31
CA ASP A 224 1.30 -6.88 -15.92
C ASP A 224 1.88 -7.57 -17.16
N TYR A 225 3.09 -8.04 -17.03
CA TYR A 225 3.79 -8.92 -17.95
C TYR A 225 3.80 -8.45 -19.41
N VAL A 226 4.44 -7.32 -19.67
CA VAL A 226 4.57 -6.74 -21.01
C VAL A 226 5.75 -7.37 -21.74
N VAL A 227 5.51 -7.96 -22.91
CA VAL A 227 6.53 -8.66 -23.70
C VAL A 227 6.46 -8.26 -25.16
N ILE A 228 7.61 -7.86 -25.74
CA ILE A 228 7.81 -7.82 -27.18
C ILE A 228 8.92 -8.79 -27.55
N ASP A 229 8.63 -9.72 -28.44
CA ASP A 229 9.65 -10.60 -29.02
C ASP A 229 9.25 -11.03 -30.43
N LYS A 230 10.20 -11.59 -31.15
CA LYS A 230 10.04 -12.16 -32.47
C LYS A 230 9.74 -13.67 -32.42
N ASN A 231 9.35 -14.24 -33.55
CA ASN A 231 8.99 -15.64 -33.72
C ASN A 231 7.85 -16.11 -32.79
N ARG A 232 6.90 -15.21 -32.48
CA ARG A 232 5.76 -15.49 -31.61
C ARG A 232 4.49 -15.82 -32.40
N GLU A 233 3.74 -16.80 -31.92
CA GLU A 233 2.44 -17.19 -32.48
C GLU A 233 1.33 -16.21 -32.04
N ALA A 234 0.20 -16.20 -32.78
CA ALA A 234 -0.89 -15.28 -32.52
C ALA A 234 -1.62 -15.50 -31.18
N ASN A 235 -1.46 -16.66 -30.59
CA ASN A 235 -2.03 -17.06 -29.29
C ASN A 235 -0.96 -17.33 -28.22
N ASP A 236 0.27 -16.86 -28.44
CA ASP A 236 1.38 -17.05 -27.55
C ASP A 236 1.32 -16.06 -26.36
N THR A 237 0.54 -16.46 -25.36
CA THR A 237 0.50 -15.79 -24.04
C THR A 237 1.30 -16.56 -23.00
N ILE A 238 2.20 -17.44 -23.47
CA ILE A 238 2.97 -18.38 -22.63
C ILE A 238 4.30 -17.75 -22.27
N MET A 239 4.68 -17.93 -21.03
CA MET A 239 5.95 -17.47 -20.49
C MET A 239 6.64 -18.61 -19.77
N ALA A 240 7.90 -18.87 -20.11
CA ALA A 240 8.73 -19.86 -19.44
C ALA A 240 9.13 -19.32 -18.06
N ASP A 241 8.17 -19.26 -17.13
CA ASP A 241 8.29 -18.58 -15.86
C ASP A 241 7.43 -19.24 -14.78
N VAL A 242 7.98 -19.33 -13.57
CA VAL A 242 7.25 -19.70 -12.35
C VAL A 242 7.45 -18.60 -11.33
N ALA A 243 6.44 -17.83 -11.05
CA ALA A 243 6.52 -16.60 -10.29
C ALA A 243 5.65 -16.63 -9.03
N PHE A 244 6.07 -15.95 -7.95
CA PHE A 244 5.14 -15.58 -6.91
C PHE A 244 4.08 -14.62 -7.45
N LYS A 245 2.85 -14.77 -6.97
CA LYS A 245 1.73 -13.87 -7.30
C LYS A 245 1.61 -12.71 -6.33
N TYR A 246 1.91 -12.95 -5.05
CA TYR A 246 1.74 -11.97 -3.98
C TYR A 246 2.95 -11.99 -3.05
N PRO A 247 3.25 -10.87 -2.39
CA PRO A 247 4.18 -10.87 -1.27
C PRO A 247 3.67 -11.77 -0.13
N ASN A 248 4.58 -12.19 0.76
CA ASN A 248 4.19 -12.86 1.99
C ASN A 248 3.31 -11.92 2.85
N ARG A 249 2.41 -12.51 3.65
CA ARG A 249 1.54 -11.78 4.59
C ARG A 249 1.95 -12.03 6.02
N SER A 250 1.25 -11.40 6.96
CA SER A 250 1.45 -11.55 8.39
C SER A 250 1.47 -13.00 8.84
N LEU A 251 2.36 -13.31 9.78
CA LEU A 251 2.43 -14.61 10.45
C LEU A 251 1.35 -14.77 11.55
N LEU A 252 0.57 -13.73 11.80
CA LEU A 252 -0.43 -13.68 12.85
C LEU A 252 -1.80 -14.11 12.32
N LYS A 253 -2.67 -14.56 13.23
CA LYS A 253 -4.05 -14.99 12.87
C LYS A 253 -4.99 -13.82 12.67
N SER A 254 -4.88 -12.82 13.55
CA SER A 254 -5.91 -11.80 13.69
C SER A 254 -5.41 -10.41 13.43
N TYR A 255 -4.12 -10.17 13.66
CA TYR A 255 -3.49 -8.86 13.56
C TYR A 255 -2.41 -8.84 12.47
N GLU A 256 -2.16 -7.69 11.89
CA GLU A 256 -0.94 -7.43 11.16
C GLU A 256 0.21 -7.03 12.11
N ALA A 257 -0.12 -6.34 13.20
CA ALA A 257 0.82 -5.99 14.26
C ALA A 257 0.17 -6.05 15.64
N ILE A 258 0.90 -6.57 16.62
CA ILE A 258 0.48 -6.63 18.03
C ILE A 258 1.66 -6.24 18.92
N PRO A 259 1.43 -5.64 20.11
CA PRO A 259 2.51 -5.32 21.03
C PRO A 259 3.34 -6.55 21.38
N TRP A 260 4.68 -6.43 21.28
CA TRP A 260 5.60 -7.55 21.51
C TRP A 260 5.41 -8.21 22.88
N LYS A 261 5.16 -7.40 23.92
CA LYS A 261 4.90 -7.90 25.29
C LYS A 261 3.65 -8.77 25.37
N GLN A 262 2.61 -8.42 24.63
CA GLN A 262 1.38 -9.22 24.49
C GLN A 262 1.69 -10.52 23.76
N PHE A 263 2.28 -10.43 22.56
CA PHE A 263 2.56 -11.58 21.71
C PHE A 263 3.40 -12.65 22.42
N LYS A 264 4.46 -12.27 23.15
CA LYS A 264 5.29 -13.23 23.90
C LYS A 264 4.51 -14.12 24.86
N LYS A 265 3.39 -13.63 25.39
CA LYS A 265 2.54 -14.37 26.32
C LYS A 265 1.50 -15.24 25.62
N ILE A 266 1.06 -14.83 24.43
CA ILE A 266 -0.08 -15.41 23.75
C ILE A 266 0.27 -15.98 22.37
N TYR A 267 1.54 -16.23 22.10
CA TYR A 267 2.01 -16.65 20.78
C TYR A 267 1.27 -17.89 20.25
N LEU A 268 0.87 -18.85 21.10
CA LEU A 268 0.07 -20.02 20.71
C LEU A 268 -1.35 -19.66 20.23
N GLN A 269 -1.86 -18.49 20.63
CA GLN A 269 -3.19 -18.03 20.26
C GLN A 269 -3.16 -17.19 18.98
N GLU A 270 -2.15 -16.31 18.83
CA GLU A 270 -2.03 -15.37 17.73
C GLU A 270 -1.12 -15.82 16.59
N MET A 271 -0.16 -16.71 16.84
CA MET A 271 0.62 -17.27 15.74
C MET A 271 -0.26 -18.07 14.79
N GLY A 272 -0.19 -17.78 13.51
CA GLY A 272 -0.80 -18.61 12.48
C GLY A 272 -0.21 -20.04 12.50
N PRO A 273 -0.99 -21.10 12.32
CA PRO A 273 -0.45 -22.45 12.19
C PRO A 273 0.31 -22.62 10.88
N THR A 274 -0.07 -21.86 9.89
CA THR A 274 0.53 -21.79 8.55
C THR A 274 0.56 -20.35 8.08
N PHE A 275 1.37 -20.05 7.09
CA PHE A 275 1.17 -18.88 6.23
C PHE A 275 1.06 -19.34 4.76
N ASN A 276 0.19 -18.66 4.03
CA ASN A 276 -0.07 -18.98 2.64
C ASN A 276 0.93 -18.27 1.73
N VAL A 277 1.47 -19.00 0.76
CA VAL A 277 2.21 -18.45 -0.36
C VAL A 277 1.54 -18.85 -1.66
N ALA A 278 1.36 -17.88 -2.55
CA ALA A 278 0.74 -18.10 -3.84
C ALA A 278 1.76 -17.85 -4.96
N TYR A 279 1.89 -18.82 -5.85
CA TYR A 279 2.75 -18.73 -7.02
C TYR A 279 2.11 -19.47 -8.20
N ARG A 280 2.57 -19.20 -9.40
CA ARG A 280 1.97 -19.72 -10.63
C ARG A 280 3.05 -20.27 -11.56
N ASN A 281 2.76 -21.39 -12.22
CA ASN A 281 3.47 -21.81 -13.41
C ASN A 281 2.83 -21.12 -14.64
N ASN A 282 3.49 -20.13 -15.20
CA ASN A 282 3.05 -19.39 -16.39
C ASN A 282 3.41 -20.09 -17.70
N ASP A 283 4.16 -21.20 -17.62
CA ASP A 283 4.58 -21.97 -18.79
C ASP A 283 3.48 -22.94 -19.28
N ASN A 284 3.63 -23.42 -20.52
CA ASN A 284 2.77 -24.43 -21.15
C ASN A 284 3.20 -25.87 -20.86
N ILE A 285 4.25 -26.06 -20.07
CA ILE A 285 4.73 -27.39 -19.66
C ILE A 285 4.71 -27.53 -18.13
N VAL A 286 4.82 -28.78 -17.68
CA VAL A 286 4.96 -29.06 -16.25
C VAL A 286 6.32 -28.59 -15.77
N ARG A 287 6.35 -27.82 -14.67
CA ARG A 287 7.58 -27.36 -14.03
C ARG A 287 7.75 -28.00 -12.66
N ASN A 288 8.99 -28.40 -12.32
CA ASN A 288 9.32 -28.87 -10.97
C ASN A 288 9.79 -27.68 -10.13
N VAL A 289 9.12 -27.45 -9.00
CA VAL A 289 9.37 -26.29 -8.13
C VAL A 289 9.61 -26.75 -6.71
N THR A 290 10.74 -26.35 -6.12
CA THR A 290 11.04 -26.52 -4.70
C THR A 290 10.82 -25.20 -3.97
N ARG A 291 10.09 -25.25 -2.87
CA ARG A 291 9.79 -24.07 -2.02
C ARG A 291 10.72 -24.06 -0.82
N GLU A 292 11.29 -22.93 -0.55
CA GLU A 292 12.16 -22.70 0.60
C GLU A 292 11.70 -21.50 1.42
N PHE A 293 11.85 -21.59 2.74
CA PHE A 293 11.39 -20.59 3.69
C PHE A 293 12.46 -20.31 4.73
N GLN A 294 12.62 -19.03 5.09
CA GLN A 294 13.53 -18.61 6.14
C GLN A 294 12.93 -17.49 6.96
N ILE A 295 13.11 -17.55 8.27
CA ILE A 295 12.77 -16.47 9.19
C ILE A 295 14.03 -16.06 9.95
N THR A 296 14.30 -14.76 9.90
CA THR A 296 15.49 -14.15 10.51
C THR A 296 15.06 -13.10 11.52
N ASP A 297 15.56 -13.17 12.74
CA ASP A 297 15.47 -12.06 13.69
C ASP A 297 16.40 -10.94 13.22
N LEU A 298 15.85 -9.82 12.81
CA LEU A 298 16.65 -8.69 12.29
C LEU A 298 17.43 -7.96 13.38
N TYR A 299 17.03 -8.10 14.63
CA TYR A 299 17.78 -7.51 15.75
C TYR A 299 19.14 -8.16 15.96
N THR A 300 19.21 -9.48 15.81
CA THR A 300 20.43 -10.26 16.03
C THR A 300 21.09 -10.73 14.75
N GLY A 301 20.39 -10.68 13.61
CA GLY A 301 20.79 -11.33 12.36
C GLY A 301 20.71 -12.87 12.41
N THR A 302 20.09 -13.42 13.45
CA THR A 302 20.02 -14.88 13.64
C THR A 302 18.90 -15.48 12.82
N ILE A 303 19.20 -16.50 12.05
CA ILE A 303 18.19 -17.34 11.38
C ILE A 303 17.50 -18.18 12.47
N ILE A 304 16.25 -17.85 12.74
CA ILE A 304 15.43 -18.56 13.74
C ILE A 304 14.93 -19.88 13.17
N ARG A 305 14.50 -19.85 11.92
CA ARG A 305 13.95 -21.02 11.23
C ARG A 305 14.30 -20.98 9.74
N ARG A 306 14.73 -22.11 9.23
CA ARG A 306 14.83 -22.41 7.79
C ARG A 306 14.26 -23.79 7.54
N PHE A 307 13.43 -23.93 6.52
CA PHE A 307 12.84 -25.21 6.17
C PHE A 307 12.44 -25.25 4.68
N SER A 308 12.38 -26.46 4.14
CA SER A 308 11.92 -26.70 2.78
C SER A 308 10.44 -27.09 2.81
N GLY A 309 9.65 -26.49 1.92
CA GLY A 309 8.28 -26.92 1.61
C GLY A 309 8.22 -28.10 0.62
N GLY A 310 9.40 -28.65 0.28
CA GLY A 310 9.53 -29.76 -0.66
C GLY A 310 9.34 -29.38 -2.13
N ALA A 311 9.58 -30.34 -3.01
CA ALA A 311 9.45 -30.21 -4.45
C ALA A 311 8.10 -30.76 -4.94
N THR A 312 7.51 -30.10 -5.94
CA THR A 312 6.26 -30.54 -6.58
C THR A 312 6.29 -30.22 -8.06
N ASN A 313 5.77 -31.14 -8.87
CA ASN A 313 5.51 -30.88 -10.28
C ASN A 313 4.20 -30.10 -10.42
N ILE A 314 4.27 -28.93 -11.04
CA ILE A 314 3.14 -28.03 -11.22
C ILE A 314 2.72 -28.09 -12.68
N ALA A 315 1.43 -28.33 -12.92
CA ALA A 315 0.87 -28.36 -14.26
C ALA A 315 1.02 -26.99 -14.96
N ALA A 316 0.99 -27.02 -16.28
CA ALA A 316 1.02 -25.82 -17.10
C ALA A 316 -0.09 -24.83 -16.71
N GLN A 317 0.23 -23.54 -16.69
CA GLN A 317 -0.69 -22.43 -16.45
C GLN A 317 -1.57 -22.59 -15.19
N THR A 318 -0.97 -23.09 -14.12
CA THR A 318 -1.68 -23.44 -12.88
C THR A 318 -1.21 -22.60 -11.70
N ASP A 319 -2.17 -22.03 -10.97
CA ASP A 319 -1.95 -21.37 -9.68
C ASP A 319 -1.75 -22.41 -8.58
N VAL A 320 -0.85 -22.15 -7.67
CA VAL A 320 -0.58 -22.96 -6.49
C VAL A 320 -0.71 -22.09 -5.25
N TYR A 321 -1.57 -22.52 -4.34
CA TYR A 321 -1.70 -21.97 -2.99
C TYR A 321 -1.11 -22.99 -2.03
N TYR A 322 -0.01 -22.63 -1.40
CA TYR A 322 0.71 -23.53 -0.50
C TYR A 322 0.71 -22.98 0.92
N ASP A 323 0.22 -23.79 1.86
CA ASP A 323 0.24 -23.49 3.28
C ASP A 323 1.56 -23.96 3.89
N ALA A 324 2.46 -23.02 4.15
CA ALA A 324 3.73 -23.29 4.81
C ALA A 324 3.51 -23.44 6.32
N GLU A 325 3.93 -24.57 6.90
CA GLU A 325 3.77 -24.83 8.33
C GLU A 325 4.66 -23.92 9.19
N LEU A 326 4.06 -23.23 10.16
CA LEU A 326 4.70 -22.31 11.07
C LEU A 326 4.72 -22.84 12.50
N PHE A 327 5.32 -24.00 12.72
CA PHE A 327 5.35 -24.58 14.07
C PHE A 327 6.64 -24.23 14.82
N TYR A 328 6.76 -22.98 15.29
CA TYR A 328 7.84 -22.58 16.20
C TYR A 328 7.50 -21.26 16.87
N LYS A 329 8.22 -20.98 17.97
CA LYS A 329 8.05 -19.75 18.72
C LYS A 329 8.96 -18.67 18.14
N LEU A 330 8.39 -17.57 17.71
CA LEU A 330 9.16 -16.35 17.47
C LEU A 330 9.71 -15.86 18.80
N ASP A 331 11.03 -15.75 18.90
CA ASP A 331 11.72 -15.24 20.10
C ASP A 331 12.83 -14.28 19.68
N SER A 332 13.03 -13.26 20.47
CA SER A 332 14.10 -12.28 20.30
C SER A 332 14.64 -11.89 21.67
N ILE A 333 15.93 -11.60 21.73
CA ILE A 333 16.57 -11.10 22.94
C ILE A 333 16.08 -9.70 23.35
N ASN A 334 15.49 -8.96 22.41
CA ASN A 334 14.89 -7.66 22.70
C ASN A 334 13.57 -7.84 23.46
N ASN A 335 13.41 -7.09 24.56
CA ASN A 335 12.22 -7.20 25.41
C ASN A 335 11.06 -6.29 24.97
N ASP A 336 11.32 -5.22 24.24
CA ASP A 336 10.34 -4.17 23.96
C ASP A 336 9.76 -4.23 22.53
N SER A 337 10.50 -4.79 21.58
CA SER A 337 10.07 -4.93 20.19
C SER A 337 10.82 -6.07 19.51
N ALA A 338 10.31 -6.52 18.36
CA ALA A 338 10.99 -7.47 17.49
C ALA A 338 10.61 -7.20 16.02
N ILE A 339 11.52 -7.50 15.11
CA ILE A 339 11.24 -7.55 13.68
C ILE A 339 11.82 -8.84 13.12
N PHE A 340 10.98 -9.56 12.40
CA PHE A 340 11.39 -10.78 11.73
C PHE A 340 11.24 -10.61 10.23
N GLU A 341 12.31 -10.88 9.50
CA GLU A 341 12.25 -11.05 8.05
C GLU A 341 11.73 -12.44 7.74
N VAL A 342 10.68 -12.51 6.95
CA VAL A 342 10.10 -13.76 6.42
C VAL A 342 10.38 -13.79 4.94
N LYS A 343 11.32 -14.65 4.54
CA LYS A 343 11.72 -14.82 3.16
C LYS A 343 11.22 -16.16 2.63
N SER A 344 10.52 -16.10 1.50
CA SER A 344 10.12 -17.28 0.73
C SER A 344 10.78 -17.22 -0.66
N TRP A 345 11.29 -18.35 -1.14
CA TRP A 345 11.83 -18.41 -2.50
C TRP A 345 11.55 -19.74 -3.16
N LEU A 346 11.51 -19.70 -4.48
CA LEU A 346 11.34 -20.86 -5.34
C LEU A 346 12.70 -21.28 -5.89
N ILE A 347 12.90 -22.57 -6.06
CA ILE A 347 14.02 -23.14 -6.80
C ILE A 347 13.40 -23.85 -8.01
N THR A 348 13.71 -23.34 -9.16
CA THR A 348 13.20 -23.72 -10.47
C THR A 348 14.37 -24.05 -11.40
N ASP A 349 14.10 -24.36 -12.66
CA ASP A 349 15.15 -24.65 -13.65
C ASP A 349 15.82 -23.38 -14.21
N GLU A 350 16.79 -23.57 -15.12
CA GLU A 350 17.59 -22.48 -15.70
C GLU A 350 16.85 -21.59 -16.70
N PHE A 351 15.70 -22.03 -17.22
CA PHE A 351 14.91 -21.27 -18.19
C PHE A 351 13.94 -20.29 -17.55
N ASP A 352 13.82 -20.35 -16.26
CA ASP A 352 12.94 -19.53 -15.46
C ASP A 352 13.51 -18.13 -15.17
N ARG A 353 12.64 -17.13 -15.08
CA ARG A 353 13.03 -15.79 -14.62
C ARG A 353 13.19 -15.81 -13.11
N LYS A 354 14.35 -15.34 -12.62
CA LYS A 354 14.70 -15.45 -11.20
C LYS A 354 14.33 -14.19 -10.38
N GLU A 355 13.98 -13.11 -11.05
CA GLU A 355 13.68 -11.83 -10.42
C GLU A 355 12.42 -11.90 -9.56
N ASN A 356 11.43 -12.72 -9.95
CA ASN A 356 10.14 -12.90 -9.28
C ASN A 356 10.05 -14.18 -8.42
N ASP A 357 11.17 -14.90 -8.28
CA ASP A 357 11.29 -16.14 -7.50
C ASP A 357 11.43 -15.92 -5.98
N THR A 358 11.46 -14.69 -5.51
CA THR A 358 11.69 -14.38 -4.09
C THR A 358 10.75 -13.29 -3.61
N VAL A 359 10.07 -13.56 -2.51
CA VAL A 359 9.27 -12.57 -1.79
C VAL A 359 9.69 -12.46 -0.33
N VAL A 360 9.63 -11.25 0.20
CA VAL A 360 10.05 -10.92 1.56
C VAL A 360 8.92 -10.15 2.25
N TYR A 361 8.69 -10.48 3.51
CA TYR A 361 7.77 -9.77 4.39
C TYR A 361 8.46 -9.49 5.72
N TYR A 362 8.15 -8.36 6.34
CA TYR A 362 8.66 -8.00 7.64
C TYR A 362 7.56 -8.02 8.68
N GLN A 363 7.61 -9.00 9.58
CA GLN A 363 6.68 -9.06 10.71
C GLN A 363 7.16 -8.14 11.82
N TYR A 364 6.40 -7.09 12.05
CA TYR A 364 6.70 -6.09 13.08
C TYR A 364 5.96 -6.39 14.39
N PHE A 365 6.70 -6.33 15.49
CA PHE A 365 6.16 -6.33 16.84
C PHE A 365 6.72 -5.13 17.58
N THR A 366 5.87 -4.16 17.87
CA THR A 366 6.28 -2.91 18.52
C THR A 366 5.46 -2.65 19.79
N ASP A 367 4.71 -1.55 19.82
CA ASP A 367 3.92 -1.08 20.95
C ASP A 367 2.43 -0.83 20.57
N TYR A 368 1.99 -1.23 19.39
CA TYR A 368 0.62 -0.98 18.93
C TYR A 368 -0.08 -2.24 18.41
N TYR A 369 -1.40 -2.17 18.40
CA TYR A 369 -2.27 -3.12 17.71
C TYR A 369 -2.62 -2.54 16.35
N GLY A 370 -2.53 -3.32 15.28
CA GLY A 370 -2.90 -2.94 13.92
C GLY A 370 -3.47 -4.13 13.16
N TYR A 371 -4.54 -3.89 12.42
CA TYR A 371 -5.11 -4.86 11.47
C TYR A 371 -4.77 -4.51 10.03
N ASP A 372 -4.39 -3.26 9.78
CA ASP A 372 -3.98 -2.75 8.48
C ASP A 372 -2.53 -3.14 8.16
N ASP A 373 -2.21 -3.33 6.88
CA ASP A 373 -0.86 -3.66 6.40
C ASP A 373 0.07 -2.42 6.33
N GLY A 374 -0.48 -1.24 6.54
CA GLY A 374 0.23 0.04 6.54
C GLY A 374 0.10 0.82 5.23
N SER A 375 -0.65 0.34 4.24
CA SER A 375 -0.99 1.07 3.02
C SER A 375 -2.47 1.46 3.02
N ALA A 376 -2.78 2.60 2.39
CA ALA A 376 -4.15 3.06 2.21
C ALA A 376 -4.45 3.09 0.71
N GLU A 377 -5.26 2.15 0.24
CA GLU A 377 -5.75 2.15 -1.13
C GLU A 377 -7.01 3.00 -1.28
N GLY A 378 -7.65 3.34 -0.16
CA GLY A 378 -8.84 4.18 -0.13
C GLY A 378 -8.95 5.04 1.11
N GLY A 379 -10.04 5.78 1.18
CA GLY A 379 -10.46 6.57 2.33
C GLY A 379 -11.88 6.21 2.76
N TYR A 380 -12.09 6.15 4.06
CA TYR A 380 -13.37 5.85 4.68
C TYR A 380 -13.89 7.04 5.47
N GLY A 381 -15.19 7.25 5.42
CA GLY A 381 -15.89 8.19 6.28
C GLY A 381 -17.39 7.97 6.27
N ILE A 382 -18.11 8.81 7.03
CA ILE A 382 -19.56 8.83 7.05
C ILE A 382 -19.99 10.20 6.48
N ASN A 383 -20.81 10.18 5.43
CA ASN A 383 -21.24 11.37 4.72
C ASN A 383 -22.78 11.39 4.59
N GLY A 384 -23.34 12.57 4.42
CA GLY A 384 -24.75 12.80 4.14
C GLY A 384 -25.54 13.35 5.32
N LEU A 385 -26.81 13.61 5.07
CA LEU A 385 -27.72 14.23 6.03
C LEU A 385 -27.83 13.42 7.33
N GLY A 386 -27.52 14.05 8.46
CA GLY A 386 -27.51 13.39 9.77
C GLY A 386 -26.18 12.70 10.14
N ALA A 387 -25.14 12.85 9.34
CA ALA A 387 -23.79 12.39 9.68
C ALA A 387 -23.12 13.25 10.76
N SER A 388 -23.64 14.45 11.05
CA SER A 388 -23.18 15.23 12.20
C SER A 388 -23.42 14.42 13.49
N ASN A 389 -22.39 14.25 14.29
CA ASN A 389 -22.29 13.35 15.45
C ASN A 389 -22.27 11.84 15.13
N ALA A 390 -22.13 11.44 13.88
CA ALA A 390 -21.84 10.04 13.56
C ALA A 390 -20.51 9.61 14.16
N MET A 391 -20.41 8.32 14.49
CA MET A 391 -19.19 7.73 15.06
C MET A 391 -18.77 6.52 14.23
N ALA A 392 -17.47 6.28 14.14
CA ALA A 392 -16.92 5.02 13.67
C ALA A 392 -15.99 4.43 14.73
N ALA A 393 -15.93 3.11 14.81
CA ALA A 393 -15.16 2.42 15.83
C ALA A 393 -14.62 1.09 15.29
N LEU A 394 -13.34 0.82 15.56
CA LEU A 394 -12.67 -0.44 15.28
C LEU A 394 -12.43 -1.18 16.59
N ARG A 395 -12.78 -2.48 16.58
CA ARG A 395 -12.67 -3.37 17.74
C ARG A 395 -11.26 -3.93 17.85
N PHE A 396 -10.67 -3.81 19.04
CA PHE A 396 -9.40 -4.43 19.42
C PHE A 396 -9.59 -5.39 20.59
N ARG A 397 -8.61 -6.23 20.82
CA ARG A 397 -8.58 -7.12 21.97
C ARG A 397 -7.19 -7.13 22.60
N SER A 398 -7.12 -6.74 23.88
CA SER A 398 -5.98 -7.02 24.72
C SER A 398 -6.14 -8.44 25.30
N TYR A 399 -5.13 -9.28 25.17
CA TYR A 399 -5.14 -10.64 25.71
C TYR A 399 -4.70 -10.69 27.17
N GLU A 400 -3.98 -9.68 27.58
CA GLU A 400 -3.55 -9.43 28.96
C GLU A 400 -3.88 -7.99 29.31
N ARG A 401 -4.09 -7.72 30.59
CA ARG A 401 -4.32 -6.36 31.06
C ARG A 401 -3.16 -5.44 30.63
N ASP A 402 -3.50 -4.35 29.99
CA ASP A 402 -2.58 -3.36 29.46
C ASP A 402 -3.17 -1.94 29.58
N THR A 403 -2.46 -0.96 29.07
CA THR A 403 -2.91 0.43 29.03
C THR A 403 -2.68 1.02 27.64
N ILE A 404 -3.66 1.78 27.13
CA ILE A 404 -3.52 2.55 25.90
C ILE A 404 -3.10 3.97 26.29
N TYR A 405 -2.00 4.48 25.76
CA TYR A 405 -1.49 5.82 26.06
C TYR A 405 -1.49 6.76 24.84
N ALA A 406 -1.72 6.24 23.65
CA ALA A 406 -1.87 7.02 22.43
C ALA A 406 -2.70 6.25 21.41
N VAL A 407 -3.20 6.95 20.41
CA VAL A 407 -3.84 6.38 19.23
C VAL A 407 -3.18 6.97 17.99
N ARG A 408 -2.79 6.13 17.06
CA ARG A 408 -2.31 6.53 15.73
C ARG A 408 -3.46 6.41 14.75
N ILE A 409 -3.71 7.46 13.98
CA ILE A 409 -4.72 7.47 12.91
C ILE A 409 -4.04 7.94 11.63
N CYS A 410 -4.28 7.22 10.54
CA CYS A 410 -3.91 7.66 9.20
C CYS A 410 -5.10 8.46 8.62
N PHE A 411 -4.89 9.73 8.33
CA PHE A 411 -5.85 10.54 7.59
C PHE A 411 -5.34 10.78 6.18
N ASN A 412 -6.18 10.51 5.20
CA ASN A 412 -5.93 10.95 3.83
C ASN A 412 -6.21 12.45 3.71
N GLU A 413 -5.51 13.10 2.80
CA GLU A 413 -5.86 14.45 2.39
C GLU A 413 -7.03 14.38 1.41
N SER A 414 -8.09 15.15 1.61
CA SER A 414 -9.15 15.28 0.62
C SER A 414 -8.82 16.35 -0.42
N TYR A 415 -9.46 16.23 -1.59
CA TYR A 415 -9.27 17.15 -2.69
C TYR A 415 -9.45 18.61 -2.24
N GLU A 416 -8.52 19.49 -2.62
CA GLU A 416 -8.47 20.89 -2.19
C GLU A 416 -8.52 21.09 -0.67
N LYS A 417 -8.11 20.08 0.11
CA LYS A 417 -8.15 20.09 1.59
C LYS A 417 -9.55 20.32 2.16
N SER A 418 -10.57 19.91 1.43
CA SER A 418 -11.97 20.18 1.74
C SER A 418 -12.49 19.49 3.00
N ASN A 419 -11.78 18.46 3.52
CA ASN A 419 -12.15 17.74 4.73
C ASN A 419 -11.35 18.14 5.98
N ILE A 420 -10.68 19.27 5.98
CA ILE A 420 -10.01 19.79 7.19
C ILE A 420 -11.09 20.13 8.21
N THR A 421 -11.22 19.28 9.23
CA THR A 421 -12.23 19.42 10.29
C THR A 421 -11.66 18.89 11.61
N ASN A 422 -12.37 19.17 12.70
CA ASN A 422 -12.07 18.62 14.00
C ASN A 422 -12.98 17.40 14.28
N PHE A 423 -12.50 16.51 15.14
CA PHE A 423 -13.22 15.32 15.57
C PHE A 423 -12.95 15.06 17.05
N ASP A 424 -13.75 14.21 17.67
CA ASP A 424 -13.47 13.68 18.99
C ASP A 424 -12.84 12.31 18.87
N LEU A 425 -11.69 12.10 19.49
CA LEU A 425 -11.07 10.78 19.61
C LEU A 425 -11.76 10.02 20.73
N MET A 426 -12.24 8.83 20.43
CA MET A 426 -13.09 8.06 21.32
C MET A 426 -12.49 6.68 21.63
N ILE A 427 -12.63 6.25 22.89
CA ILE A 427 -12.35 4.87 23.31
C ILE A 427 -13.53 4.36 24.13
N TRP A 428 -13.98 3.15 23.84
CA TRP A 428 -15.10 2.51 24.54
C TRP A 428 -14.70 1.12 25.07
N ASP A 429 -15.38 0.68 26.13
CA ASP A 429 -15.41 -0.75 26.50
C ASP A 429 -16.31 -1.54 25.51
N GLU A 430 -16.30 -2.86 25.66
CA GLU A 430 -17.22 -3.72 24.90
C GLU A 430 -18.43 -4.12 25.72
N ILE A 431 -19.62 -3.91 25.16
CA ILE A 431 -20.87 -4.46 25.69
C ILE A 431 -21.58 -5.25 24.59
N LYS A 432 -21.69 -6.57 24.74
CA LYS A 432 -22.39 -7.48 23.81
C LYS A 432 -21.90 -7.36 22.35
N GLY A 433 -20.58 -7.23 22.16
CA GLY A 433 -19.96 -7.17 20.83
C GLY A 433 -20.10 -5.81 20.14
N ARG A 434 -20.40 -4.74 20.87
CA ARG A 434 -20.54 -3.37 20.35
C ARG A 434 -19.83 -2.38 21.28
N PRO A 435 -19.50 -1.17 20.80
CA PRO A 435 -19.04 -0.09 21.67
C PRO A 435 -20.05 0.16 22.78
N GLY A 436 -19.57 0.14 24.03
CA GLY A 436 -20.37 0.29 25.24
C GLY A 436 -20.15 1.62 25.94
N ASN A 437 -19.66 1.59 27.19
CA ASN A 437 -19.38 2.80 27.94
C ASN A 437 -18.16 3.53 27.37
N ILE A 438 -18.19 4.85 27.39
CA ILE A 438 -17.06 5.70 26.99
C ILE A 438 -15.98 5.62 28.07
N LEU A 439 -14.79 5.14 27.68
CA LEU A 439 -13.60 5.16 28.54
C LEU A 439 -12.80 6.45 28.39
N LEU A 440 -12.81 7.03 27.18
CA LEU A 440 -12.20 8.29 26.87
C LEU A 440 -12.99 9.00 25.76
N GLU A 441 -13.20 10.28 25.95
CA GLU A 441 -13.62 11.23 24.93
C GLU A 441 -12.65 12.42 24.96
N LEU A 442 -11.90 12.56 23.90
CA LEU A 442 -10.92 13.64 23.74
C LEU A 442 -11.44 14.59 22.67
N GLU A 443 -12.14 15.62 23.12
CA GLU A 443 -12.88 16.53 22.26
C GLU A 443 -11.98 17.41 21.40
N ASP A 444 -12.50 17.80 20.24
CA ASP A 444 -11.97 18.84 19.35
C ASP A 444 -10.52 18.61 18.90
N ARG A 445 -10.22 17.37 18.46
CA ARG A 445 -8.91 17.08 17.89
C ARG A 445 -8.85 17.50 16.43
N THR A 446 -7.79 18.23 16.08
CA THR A 446 -7.53 18.62 14.70
C THR A 446 -7.12 17.40 13.89
N VAL A 447 -7.67 17.24 12.68
CA VAL A 447 -7.19 16.29 11.70
C VAL A 447 -5.78 16.67 11.27
N VAL A 448 -4.83 15.75 11.47
CA VAL A 448 -3.44 15.95 11.09
C VAL A 448 -3.00 14.78 10.23
N LYS A 449 -2.57 15.10 9.01
CA LYS A 449 -1.91 14.11 8.15
C LYS A 449 -0.52 13.84 8.72
N GLY A 450 -0.21 12.58 8.94
CA GLY A 450 1.12 12.16 9.39
C GLY A 450 2.15 12.26 8.26
N ASP A 451 3.43 12.24 8.65
CA ASP A 451 4.54 12.21 7.71
C ASP A 451 4.88 10.77 7.30
N GLY A 452 5.41 10.61 6.10
CA GLY A 452 5.92 9.33 5.60
C GLY A 452 4.91 8.48 4.83
N ILE A 453 5.33 7.30 4.40
CA ILE A 453 4.55 6.40 3.54
C ILE A 453 3.20 6.04 4.19
N ASN A 454 3.19 5.78 5.49
CA ASN A 454 1.99 5.33 6.21
C ASN A 454 1.28 6.45 6.98
N GLY A 455 1.62 7.70 6.78
CA GLY A 455 0.91 8.91 7.19
C GLY A 455 0.21 8.93 8.57
N PHE A 456 0.60 8.06 9.52
CA PHE A 456 -0.02 8.02 10.85
C PHE A 456 0.38 9.21 11.72
N PHE A 457 -0.61 9.93 12.21
CA PHE A 457 -0.41 10.92 13.26
C PHE A 457 -0.72 10.31 14.64
N THR A 458 0.08 10.66 15.66
CA THR A 458 -0.05 10.12 17.01
C THR A 458 -0.76 11.11 17.94
N TYR A 459 -1.97 10.76 18.34
CA TYR A 459 -2.73 11.47 19.36
C TYR A 459 -2.39 10.90 20.73
N LYS A 460 -1.63 11.65 21.53
CA LYS A 460 -1.30 11.26 22.91
C LYS A 460 -2.53 11.44 23.79
N LEU A 461 -2.79 10.46 24.66
CA LEU A 461 -3.89 10.54 25.62
C LEU A 461 -3.43 11.30 26.87
N PRO A 462 -4.33 12.05 27.55
CA PRO A 462 -3.98 12.81 28.75
C PRO A 462 -3.59 11.91 29.93
N TYR A 463 -4.07 10.67 29.94
CA TYR A 463 -3.74 9.61 30.90
C TYR A 463 -3.87 8.24 30.22
N PRO A 464 -3.13 7.22 30.70
CA PRO A 464 -3.26 5.88 30.17
C PRO A 464 -4.63 5.26 30.46
N ILE A 465 -5.26 4.67 29.47
CA ILE A 465 -6.57 4.01 29.57
C ILE A 465 -6.36 2.51 29.82
N PRO A 466 -6.75 1.95 30.97
CA PRO A 466 -6.66 0.52 31.23
C PRO A 466 -7.59 -0.25 30.29
N VAL A 467 -7.06 -1.32 29.69
CA VAL A 467 -7.81 -2.25 28.85
C VAL A 467 -7.57 -3.70 29.31
N ASP A 468 -8.63 -4.50 29.28
CA ASP A 468 -8.59 -5.92 29.61
C ASP A 468 -9.68 -6.63 28.78
N GLY A 469 -9.28 -7.44 27.82
CA GLY A 469 -10.20 -8.01 26.84
C GLY A 469 -10.52 -7.07 25.68
N ALA A 470 -11.75 -7.06 25.23
CA ALA A 470 -12.13 -6.29 24.04
C ALA A 470 -12.45 -4.82 24.38
N PHE A 471 -12.06 -3.94 23.49
CA PHE A 471 -12.31 -2.50 23.55
C PHE A 471 -12.41 -1.94 22.11
N TYR A 472 -12.93 -0.71 22.00
CA TYR A 472 -13.07 -0.03 20.70
C TYR A 472 -12.33 1.29 20.70
N VAL A 473 -11.75 1.63 19.55
CA VAL A 473 -11.10 2.92 19.30
C VAL A 473 -11.65 3.50 18.00
N GLY A 474 -11.93 4.79 17.99
CA GLY A 474 -12.45 5.45 16.82
C GLY A 474 -12.69 6.94 17.05
N TRP A 475 -13.68 7.47 16.39
CA TRP A 475 -13.98 8.90 16.42
C TRP A 475 -15.47 9.23 16.43
N ARG A 476 -15.78 10.46 16.81
CA ARG A 476 -17.05 11.13 16.54
C ARG A 476 -16.78 12.37 15.68
N GLN A 477 -17.51 12.53 14.59
CA GLN A 477 -17.40 13.72 13.73
C GLN A 477 -18.40 14.80 14.14
N HIS A 478 -18.02 16.08 13.92
CA HIS A 478 -18.84 17.24 14.33
C HIS A 478 -19.73 17.78 13.21
N SER A 479 -19.45 17.41 11.97
CA SER A 479 -20.14 17.93 10.79
C SER A 479 -20.60 16.79 9.87
N GLU A 480 -21.32 17.14 8.82
CA GLU A 480 -21.72 16.22 7.75
C GLU A 480 -20.60 16.02 6.72
N LEU A 481 -19.46 16.72 6.87
CA LEU A 481 -18.31 16.58 5.98
C LEU A 481 -17.61 15.24 6.20
N PHE A 482 -17.08 14.72 5.12
CA PHE A 482 -16.35 13.45 5.07
C PHE A 482 -15.02 13.56 5.83
N LEU A 483 -14.84 12.76 6.88
CA LEU A 483 -13.63 12.71 7.69
C LEU A 483 -12.66 11.63 7.16
N ASN A 484 -12.13 11.78 6.03
CA ASN A 484 -11.32 10.84 5.25
C ASN A 484 -10.22 10.09 6.04
N VAL A 485 -10.59 8.99 6.70
CA VAL A 485 -9.66 8.09 7.39
C VAL A 485 -9.13 7.05 6.41
N GLY A 486 -7.83 6.78 6.43
CA GLY A 486 -7.22 5.77 5.58
C GLY A 486 -7.88 4.40 5.72
N LEU A 487 -8.12 3.76 4.60
CA LEU A 487 -8.71 2.42 4.47
C LEU A 487 -7.75 1.52 3.69
N ASP A 488 -7.30 0.47 4.35
CA ASP A 488 -6.53 -0.62 3.74
C ASP A 488 -7.50 -1.62 3.12
N LEU A 489 -7.54 -1.69 1.80
CA LEU A 489 -8.42 -2.59 1.04
C LEU A 489 -7.86 -4.00 0.88
N ASN A 490 -6.64 -4.25 1.32
CA ASN A 490 -5.97 -5.56 1.24
C ASN A 490 -6.24 -6.45 2.45
N THR A 491 -6.77 -5.87 3.54
CA THR A 491 -7.11 -6.58 4.77
C THR A 491 -8.62 -6.57 5.02
N HIS A 492 -9.10 -7.51 5.84
CA HIS A 492 -10.52 -7.66 6.10
C HIS A 492 -10.86 -7.33 7.56
N PRO A 493 -11.93 -6.53 7.80
CA PRO A 493 -12.31 -6.14 9.15
C PRO A 493 -12.97 -7.26 9.95
N ASP A 494 -13.41 -8.36 9.33
CA ASP A 494 -14.05 -9.53 9.94
C ASP A 494 -15.15 -9.16 10.97
N GLY A 495 -15.96 -8.15 10.68
CA GLY A 495 -17.01 -7.65 11.56
C GLY A 495 -16.52 -6.86 12.78
N ARG A 496 -15.23 -6.43 12.80
CA ARG A 496 -14.67 -5.62 13.90
C ARG A 496 -14.98 -4.13 13.75
N GLN A 497 -15.40 -3.70 12.57
CA GLN A 497 -15.67 -2.31 12.22
C GLN A 497 -17.15 -1.98 12.48
N HIS A 498 -17.39 -0.87 13.17
CA HIS A 498 -18.74 -0.43 13.53
C HIS A 498 -18.90 1.05 13.23
N TYR A 499 -20.12 1.44 12.88
CA TYR A 499 -20.49 2.85 12.79
C TYR A 499 -21.80 3.12 13.54
N TRP A 500 -21.93 4.34 14.04
CA TRP A 500 -23.11 4.81 14.76
C TRP A 500 -23.75 5.97 14.02
N ILE A 501 -25.03 5.83 13.77
CA ILE A 501 -25.87 6.85 13.17
C ILE A 501 -27.31 6.70 13.66
N ASN A 502 -28.04 7.80 13.78
CA ASN A 502 -29.44 7.81 14.19
C ASN A 502 -29.71 7.03 15.50
N GLY A 503 -28.78 7.11 16.46
CA GLY A 503 -28.96 6.49 17.79
C GLY A 503 -28.57 5.03 17.90
N ASN A 504 -28.03 4.39 16.86
CA ASN A 504 -27.73 2.96 16.86
C ASN A 504 -26.32 2.65 16.32
N TRP A 505 -25.68 1.62 16.88
CA TRP A 505 -24.49 0.99 16.34
C TRP A 505 -24.86 -0.08 15.31
N TYR A 506 -24.17 -0.06 14.18
CA TYR A 506 -24.24 -1.04 13.10
C TYR A 506 -22.86 -1.64 12.87
N VAL A 507 -22.81 -2.89 12.41
CA VAL A 507 -21.57 -3.48 11.88
C VAL A 507 -21.38 -2.97 10.46
N SER A 508 -20.19 -2.46 10.16
CA SER A 508 -19.83 -2.02 8.82
C SER A 508 -19.91 -3.17 7.81
N GLN A 509 -20.38 -2.85 6.62
CA GLN A 509 -20.36 -3.75 5.46
C GLN A 509 -19.27 -3.35 4.46
N VAL A 510 -18.48 -2.34 4.79
CA VAL A 510 -17.37 -1.88 3.94
C VAL A 510 -16.24 -2.91 4.00
N GLU A 511 -15.78 -3.33 2.84
CA GLU A 511 -14.55 -4.10 2.70
C GLU A 511 -13.34 -3.22 3.02
N GLY A 512 -12.30 -3.82 3.59
CA GLY A 512 -11.11 -3.09 4.02
C GLY A 512 -11.11 -2.71 5.50
N THR A 513 -9.96 -2.36 6.01
CA THR A 513 -9.71 -2.09 7.42
C THR A 513 -9.33 -0.64 7.67
N LEU A 514 -9.98 0.00 8.65
CA LEU A 514 -9.64 1.35 9.10
C LEU A 514 -8.21 1.42 9.64
N MET A 515 -7.45 2.38 9.18
CA MET A 515 -6.06 2.58 9.61
C MET A 515 -6.00 3.34 10.94
N ILE A 516 -6.37 2.63 12.01
CA ILE A 516 -6.36 3.10 13.39
C ILE A 516 -5.53 2.11 14.23
N ARG A 517 -4.57 2.63 14.99
CA ARG A 517 -3.63 1.81 15.78
C ARG A 517 -3.56 2.30 17.23
N PRO A 518 -4.22 1.66 18.20
CA PRO A 518 -4.02 1.96 19.61
C PRO A 518 -2.62 1.56 20.06
N VAL A 519 -1.95 2.45 20.77
CA VAL A 519 -0.57 2.28 21.25
C VAL A 519 -0.62 1.88 22.71
N ALA A 520 -0.06 0.70 23.01
CA ALA A 520 -0.16 0.04 24.29
C ALA A 520 1.13 0.15 25.14
N GLY A 521 0.98 -0.05 26.44
CA GLY A 521 2.06 -0.01 27.41
C GLY A 521 2.19 1.34 28.10
N PHE A 522 3.17 1.47 28.98
CA PHE A 522 3.49 2.76 29.57
C PHE A 522 4.54 3.44 28.69
N PRO A 523 4.42 4.75 28.44
CA PRO A 523 5.55 5.49 27.90
C PRO A 523 6.73 5.21 28.84
N LEU A 524 7.88 4.81 28.28
CA LEU A 524 9.09 4.61 29.06
C LEU A 524 9.41 5.93 29.78
N ILE A 525 9.03 6.04 31.05
CA ILE A 525 9.53 7.08 31.94
C ILE A 525 10.96 6.63 32.30
N THR A 526 11.91 6.97 31.45
CA THR A 526 13.32 6.84 31.77
C THR A 526 13.66 7.90 32.80
N GLY A 527 13.64 7.52 34.09
CA GLY A 527 14.24 8.26 35.19
C GLY A 527 13.71 9.66 35.46
N ASN A 528 13.74 10.09 36.72
CA ASN A 528 13.27 11.36 37.28
C ASN A 528 13.92 12.66 36.72
N ASN A 529 14.19 12.73 35.44
CA ASN A 529 14.39 14.01 34.76
C ASN A 529 13.31 14.08 33.66
N GLU A 530 12.32 14.91 33.89
CA GLU A 530 11.65 15.56 32.76
C GLU A 530 12.77 16.15 31.88
N ILE A 531 13.13 15.43 30.83
CA ILE A 531 13.72 16.11 29.70
C ILE A 531 12.55 16.94 29.15
N THR A 532 12.39 18.13 29.69
CA THR A 532 11.70 19.21 29.01
C THR A 532 12.43 19.35 27.69
N MET A 533 11.86 18.75 26.63
CA MET A 533 12.31 18.97 25.29
C MET A 533 12.25 20.49 25.08
N PRO A 534 13.36 21.14 24.78
CA PRO A 534 13.31 22.56 24.46
C PRO A 534 12.32 22.73 23.30
N GLY A 535 11.38 23.62 23.46
CA GLY A 535 10.27 24.03 22.60
C GLY A 535 10.11 23.30 21.28
N GLU A 536 8.88 22.98 20.94
CA GLU A 536 8.35 22.16 19.83
C GLU A 536 8.93 22.38 18.40
N SER A 537 10.10 22.99 18.24
CA SER A 537 10.64 23.45 16.96
C SER A 537 11.73 22.60 16.32
N ASN A 538 12.25 21.54 16.95
CA ASN A 538 13.37 20.78 16.37
C ASN A 538 13.16 19.27 16.39
N LYS A 539 12.14 18.78 15.67
CA LYS A 539 12.08 17.36 15.31
C LYS A 539 13.00 17.13 14.12
N THR A 540 14.15 16.52 14.40
CA THR A 540 15.04 16.06 13.33
C THR A 540 14.31 15.02 12.50
N ARG A 541 14.17 15.27 11.23
CA ARG A 541 13.68 14.29 10.26
C ARG A 541 14.87 13.62 9.61
N PHE A 542 14.84 12.32 9.49
CA PHE A 542 15.78 11.59 8.64
C PHE A 542 15.09 10.45 7.92
N TRP A 543 15.54 10.19 6.72
CA TRP A 543 14.96 9.19 5.81
C TRP A 543 16.03 8.60 4.88
N PRO A 544 15.81 7.42 4.33
CA PRO A 544 14.75 6.50 4.69
C PRO A 544 14.95 5.93 6.11
N ASN A 545 13.89 5.49 6.75
CA ASN A 545 13.97 4.74 8.01
C ASN A 545 12.77 3.77 8.07
N PRO A 546 12.96 2.48 7.81
CA PRO A 546 14.24 1.74 7.68
C PRO A 546 15.15 2.18 6.54
N ALA A 547 16.47 2.04 6.74
CA ALA A 547 17.51 2.43 5.80
C ALA A 547 18.44 1.27 5.46
N THR A 548 18.98 1.24 4.23
CA THR A 548 19.93 0.22 3.78
C THR A 548 21.37 0.68 3.79
N ALA A 549 21.73 1.71 3.05
CA ALA A 549 23.10 2.17 2.90
C ALA A 549 23.35 3.57 3.45
N HIS A 550 22.33 4.40 3.51
CA HIS A 550 22.48 5.81 3.92
C HIS A 550 21.17 6.37 4.47
N ILE A 551 21.31 7.47 5.21
CA ILE A 551 20.18 8.29 5.65
C ILE A 551 20.43 9.75 5.26
N TYR A 552 19.36 10.42 4.87
CA TYR A 552 19.30 11.87 4.73
C TYR A 552 18.74 12.48 6.00
N ILE A 553 19.18 13.69 6.33
CA ILE A 553 18.78 14.39 7.54
C ILE A 553 18.32 15.78 7.18
N ASP A 554 17.13 16.14 7.64
CA ASP A 554 16.69 17.53 7.60
C ASP A 554 17.50 18.33 8.61
N THR A 555 18.32 19.24 8.11
CA THR A 555 19.22 20.08 8.91
C THR A 555 18.67 21.47 9.16
N GLU A 556 17.41 21.71 8.87
CA GLU A 556 16.75 22.99 9.20
C GLU A 556 16.75 23.22 10.72
N GLY A 557 17.24 24.35 11.16
CA GLY A 557 17.40 24.68 12.58
C GLY A 557 18.68 24.17 13.26
N TYR A 558 19.55 23.44 12.52
CA TYR A 558 20.85 22.98 13.00
C TYR A 558 22.02 23.78 12.41
N ASN A 559 23.14 23.79 13.14
CA ASN A 559 24.37 24.45 12.68
C ASN A 559 25.43 23.42 12.29
N ARG A 560 25.64 23.23 10.99
CA ARG A 560 26.60 22.26 10.44
C ARG A 560 28.05 22.45 10.91
N ASN A 561 28.40 23.62 11.40
CA ASN A 561 29.75 23.89 11.88
C ASN A 561 29.96 23.55 13.37
N SER A 562 28.90 23.43 14.15
CA SER A 562 28.96 23.17 15.60
C SER A 562 28.22 21.93 16.05
N ASP A 563 27.36 21.37 15.21
CA ASP A 563 26.53 20.23 15.58
C ASP A 563 27.17 18.92 15.11
N PHE A 564 27.09 17.91 15.94
CA PHE A 564 27.60 16.58 15.67
C PHE A 564 26.47 15.57 15.67
N ILE A 565 26.57 14.59 14.79
CA ILE A 565 25.71 13.43 14.76
C ILE A 565 26.48 12.21 15.24
N SER A 566 25.83 11.39 16.06
CA SER A 566 26.35 10.08 16.44
C SER A 566 25.28 9.01 16.29
N ILE A 567 25.69 7.84 15.81
CA ILE A 567 24.87 6.63 15.73
C ILE A 567 25.46 5.63 16.70
N THR A 568 24.63 5.18 17.67
CA THR A 568 25.01 4.23 18.71
C THR A 568 24.13 2.99 18.62
N ASP A 569 24.69 1.83 18.98
CA ASP A 569 23.88 0.64 19.19
C ASP A 569 23.12 0.71 20.52
N LEU A 570 22.26 -0.26 20.76
CA LEU A 570 21.46 -0.31 21.99
C LEU A 570 22.26 -0.57 23.26
N LEU A 571 23.55 -0.96 23.14
CA LEU A 571 24.48 -1.08 24.25
C LEU A 571 25.24 0.22 24.53
N GLY A 572 24.94 1.29 23.77
CA GLY A 572 25.59 2.58 23.90
C GLY A 572 26.95 2.69 23.20
N ARG A 573 27.37 1.68 22.42
CA ARG A 573 28.62 1.75 21.66
C ARG A 573 28.41 2.67 20.46
N LYS A 574 29.25 3.69 20.35
CA LYS A 574 29.20 4.66 19.27
C LYS A 574 29.86 4.06 18.02
N LEU A 575 29.10 3.90 16.96
CA LEU A 575 29.52 3.31 15.69
C LEU A 575 29.90 4.37 14.65
N ILE A 576 29.17 5.47 14.61
CA ILE A 576 29.43 6.62 13.75
C ILE A 576 29.42 7.87 14.66
N SER A 577 30.35 8.77 14.43
CA SER A 577 30.38 10.10 15.06
C SER A 577 31.11 11.07 14.14
N GLN A 578 30.39 12.08 13.65
CA GLN A 578 30.90 13.04 12.68
C GLN A 578 30.18 14.38 12.81
N PRO A 579 30.70 15.47 12.24
CA PRO A 579 29.95 16.71 12.07
C PRO A 579 28.65 16.45 11.34
N LEU A 580 27.60 17.21 11.68
CA LEU A 580 26.29 17.05 11.08
C LEU A 580 26.30 17.42 9.60
N THR A 581 25.83 16.50 8.77
CA THR A 581 25.68 16.67 7.33
C THR A 581 24.29 16.22 6.90
N ASP A 582 23.84 16.61 5.72
CA ASP A 582 22.53 16.21 5.17
C ASP A 582 22.48 14.72 4.82
N TYR A 583 23.63 14.07 4.73
CA TYR A 583 23.79 12.71 4.28
C TYR A 583 24.76 11.96 5.19
N ILE A 584 24.38 10.80 5.66
CA ILE A 584 25.21 9.90 6.46
C ILE A 584 25.25 8.53 5.79
N ASP A 585 26.46 8.08 5.48
CA ASP A 585 26.67 6.70 5.03
C ASP A 585 26.65 5.76 6.24
N ILE A 586 25.73 4.80 6.21
CA ILE A 586 25.56 3.77 7.22
C ILE A 586 25.85 2.37 6.68
N SER A 587 26.43 2.25 5.50
CA SER A 587 26.74 0.96 4.86
C SER A 587 27.68 0.10 5.70
N SER A 588 28.54 0.72 6.49
CA SER A 588 29.53 0.06 7.35
C SER A 588 28.97 -0.55 8.64
N ILE A 589 27.75 -0.20 9.05
CA ILE A 589 27.14 -0.77 10.26
C ILE A 589 26.23 -1.96 9.89
N PRO A 590 26.16 -3.01 10.74
CA PRO A 590 25.28 -4.15 10.50
C PRO A 590 23.81 -3.76 10.44
N ALA A 591 22.96 -4.63 9.89
CA ALA A 591 21.52 -4.48 10.05
C ALA A 591 21.15 -4.56 11.53
N GLY A 592 20.22 -3.69 11.98
CA GLY A 592 19.85 -3.61 13.40
C GLY A 592 19.18 -2.30 13.78
N TYR A 593 18.96 -2.15 15.09
CA TYR A 593 18.40 -0.94 15.69
C TYR A 593 19.52 -0.07 16.26
N TYR A 594 19.39 1.22 16.00
CA TYR A 594 20.37 2.22 16.41
C TYR A 594 19.68 3.46 16.98
N ILE A 595 20.42 4.20 17.79
CA ILE A 595 20.03 5.51 18.30
C ILE A 595 20.86 6.56 17.56
N VAL A 596 20.19 7.48 16.89
CA VAL A 596 20.78 8.65 16.24
C VAL A 596 20.64 9.83 17.20
N THR A 597 21.74 10.44 17.58
CA THR A 597 21.77 11.60 18.48
C THR A 597 22.45 12.76 17.80
N ILE A 598 21.83 13.95 17.84
CA ILE A 598 22.46 15.20 17.41
C ILE A 598 22.78 16.01 18.66
N THR A 599 24.02 16.50 18.72
CA THR A 599 24.54 17.26 19.89
C THR A 599 25.19 18.56 19.44
N ARG A 600 25.11 19.59 20.29
CA ARG A 600 25.85 20.85 20.21
C ARG A 600 26.54 21.09 21.54
N GLU A 601 27.86 21.30 21.55
CA GLU A 601 28.64 21.59 22.78
C GLU A 601 28.30 20.64 23.94
N ASN A 602 28.16 19.35 23.67
CA ASN A 602 27.74 18.31 24.60
C ASN A 602 26.27 18.38 25.09
N GLN A 603 25.45 19.28 24.58
CA GLN A 603 24.01 19.26 24.79
C GLN A 603 23.32 18.43 23.72
N THR A 604 22.44 17.54 24.12
CA THR A 604 21.62 16.75 23.19
C THR A 604 20.49 17.61 22.63
N LEU A 605 20.47 17.81 21.31
CA LEU A 605 19.43 18.55 20.60
C LEU A 605 18.31 17.63 20.12
N SER A 606 18.67 16.41 19.73
CA SER A 606 17.71 15.45 19.20
C SER A 606 18.17 14.02 19.45
N VAL A 607 17.20 13.13 19.69
CA VAL A 607 17.41 11.68 19.79
C VAL A 607 16.34 10.97 18.98
N ASN A 608 16.75 10.13 18.04
CA ASN A 608 15.85 9.41 17.16
C ASN A 608 16.26 7.93 17.05
N ARG A 609 15.36 7.09 16.58
CA ARG A 609 15.63 5.67 16.31
C ARG A 609 15.90 5.48 14.82
N LEU A 610 16.90 4.67 14.51
CA LEU A 610 17.23 4.25 13.16
C LEU A 610 17.11 2.73 13.06
N ILE A 611 16.46 2.26 12.03
CA ILE A 611 16.41 0.86 11.65
C ILE A 611 17.27 0.71 10.39
N LYS A 612 18.35 -0.07 10.50
CA LYS A 612 19.21 -0.44 9.37
C LYS A 612 18.81 -1.82 8.87
N THR A 613 18.46 -1.92 7.62
CA THR A 613 18.21 -3.18 6.93
C THR A 613 19.40 -3.58 6.04
N HIS A 614 19.37 -4.78 5.49
CA HIS A 614 20.43 -5.30 4.62
C HIS A 614 20.53 -4.57 3.29
#